data_5aa432a98c98f643173e2405eacaae04
#
_entry.id   5aa432a98c98f643173e2405eacaae04
#
_cell.length_a   1.000
_cell.length_b   1.000
_cell.length_c   1.000
_cell.angle_alpha   90.00
_cell.angle_beta   90.00
_cell.angle_gamma   90.00
#
_symmetry.space_group_name_H-M   'P 1'
#
loop_
_entity.id
_entity.type
_entity.pdbx_description
1 polymer ?
#
loop_
_entity_poly.entity_id
_entity_poly.type
_entity_poly.pdbx_seq_one_letter_code
_entity_poly.pdbx_strand_id
1 'polypeptide(L)'
;FHIGGAASSAAADNCIEVNNDGKALFNNIKTIKNVNNDLVAIGRSGVIKISDTYGKEKESYKIPYGAIITIKDGQKVKSGDIVSTWDPHTHPIIAEAAGKIIFEDFIEGVTTSEQVDGKTGLSNIIITDSKKQTTSTSSVRPQASIEDSRGNPVFFSGTEIPIKYTFPSGSIISVQDGSKISAGDVIARIPLESSKTSDITGGLPRVADLFEARKPKDAAILAKYSGITSFGKETKGKV
;
A
#
# COMPACT_ATOMS: atom_id res chain seq x y z
N PHE A 1 -19.48 14.90 26.52
CA PHE A 1 -18.93 15.85 25.57
C PHE A 1 -18.75 15.16 24.21
N HIS A 2 -19.78 15.21 23.41
CA HIS A 2 -19.62 14.86 22.01
C HIS A 2 -19.04 16.07 21.30
N ILE A 3 -17.75 16.10 21.14
CA ILE A 3 -17.16 16.99 20.15
C ILE A 3 -17.48 16.34 18.81
N GLY A 4 -18.57 16.80 18.18
CA GLY A 4 -18.81 16.60 16.76
C GLY A 4 -17.83 17.44 15.95
N GLY A 5 -16.55 17.24 16.19
CA GLY A 5 -15.54 17.55 15.21
C GLY A 5 -15.62 16.42 14.20
N ALA A 6 -16.14 16.69 13.00
CA ALA A 6 -15.73 15.91 11.87
C ALA A 6 -14.21 15.94 11.91
N ALA A 7 -13.58 14.89 12.45
CA ALA A 7 -12.27 14.54 12.02
C ALA A 7 -12.48 14.38 10.51
N SER A 8 -12.11 15.38 9.72
CA SER A 8 -11.63 15.11 8.40
C SER A 8 -10.43 14.21 8.67
N SER A 9 -10.68 12.88 8.82
CA SER A 9 -9.69 11.94 8.44
C SER A 9 -9.27 12.48 7.09
N ALA A 10 -8.02 12.86 6.92
CA ALA A 10 -7.43 12.94 5.62
C ALA A 10 -7.84 11.63 4.99
N ALA A 11 -8.88 11.66 4.16
CA ALA A 11 -9.35 10.48 3.47
C ALA A 11 -8.11 10.05 2.74
N ALA A 12 -7.54 8.90 3.16
CA ALA A 12 -6.32 8.44 2.55
C ALA A 12 -6.65 8.34 1.07
N ASP A 13 -5.94 9.09 0.24
CA ASP A 13 -6.21 9.17 -1.17
C ASP A 13 -6.18 7.75 -1.73
N ASN A 14 -7.30 7.28 -2.23
CA ASN A 14 -7.46 5.95 -2.80
C ASN A 14 -7.52 5.98 -4.34
N CYS A 15 -7.46 7.15 -4.94
CA CYS A 15 -7.48 7.35 -6.38
C CYS A 15 -6.69 8.59 -6.79
N ILE A 16 -6.31 8.65 -8.05
CA ILE A 16 -5.78 9.84 -8.71
C ILE A 16 -6.84 10.34 -9.66
N GLU A 17 -7.31 11.56 -9.42
CA GLU A 17 -8.21 12.31 -10.28
C GLU A 17 -7.43 13.39 -11.03
N VAL A 18 -7.69 13.52 -12.33
CA VAL A 18 -7.01 14.50 -13.18
C VAL A 18 -7.73 15.85 -13.07
N ASN A 19 -6.98 16.93 -12.86
CA ASN A 19 -7.56 18.27 -12.74
C ASN A 19 -7.66 19.02 -14.08
N ASN A 20 -6.87 18.64 -15.07
CA ASN A 20 -6.82 19.32 -16.37
C ASN A 20 -7.06 18.35 -17.53
N ASP A 21 -7.73 18.83 -18.55
CA ASP A 21 -7.88 18.08 -19.80
C ASP A 21 -6.52 17.91 -20.49
N GLY A 22 -6.28 16.71 -21.02
CA GLY A 22 -5.03 16.44 -21.71
C GLY A 22 -4.91 15.02 -22.25
N LYS A 23 -3.69 14.65 -22.59
CA LYS A 23 -3.31 13.31 -23.02
C LYS A 23 -2.45 12.68 -21.94
N ALA A 24 -2.84 11.51 -21.46
CA ALA A 24 -2.08 10.76 -20.47
C ALA A 24 -0.92 10.03 -21.14
N LEU A 25 0.29 10.20 -20.61
CA LEU A 25 1.50 9.54 -21.07
C LEU A 25 2.10 8.75 -19.91
N PHE A 26 2.42 7.49 -20.16
CA PHE A 26 3.06 6.61 -19.18
C PHE A 26 4.57 6.78 -19.23
N ASN A 27 5.17 7.08 -18.11
CA ASN A 27 6.61 7.18 -17.98
C ASN A 27 7.10 6.15 -16.95
N ASN A 28 7.95 5.22 -17.41
CA ASN A 28 8.55 4.17 -16.59
C ASN A 28 7.54 3.31 -15.78
N ILE A 29 6.35 3.10 -16.32
CA ILE A 29 5.32 2.28 -15.70
C ILE A 29 5.45 0.84 -16.20
N LYS A 30 5.74 -0.07 -15.29
CA LYS A 30 5.63 -1.51 -15.55
C LYS A 30 4.24 -1.97 -15.10
N THR A 31 3.49 -2.59 -16.00
CA THR A 31 2.14 -3.09 -15.71
C THR A 31 2.02 -4.55 -16.04
N ILE A 32 1.18 -5.25 -15.30
CA ILE A 32 0.71 -6.61 -15.59
C ILE A 32 -0.81 -6.55 -15.72
N LYS A 33 -1.34 -7.37 -16.61
CA LYS A 33 -2.79 -7.56 -16.72
C LYS A 33 -3.22 -8.63 -15.73
N ASN A 34 -4.22 -8.30 -14.91
CA ASN A 34 -4.87 -9.28 -14.04
C ASN A 34 -5.91 -10.11 -14.83
N VAL A 35 -6.56 -11.06 -14.15
CA VAL A 35 -7.60 -11.92 -14.72
C VAL A 35 -8.78 -11.09 -15.28
N ASN A 36 -9.07 -9.95 -14.69
CA ASN A 36 -10.13 -9.03 -15.13
C ASN A 36 -9.71 -8.12 -16.30
N ASN A 37 -8.49 -8.31 -16.83
CA ASN A 37 -7.90 -7.50 -17.88
C ASN A 37 -7.56 -6.04 -17.47
N ASP A 38 -7.54 -5.74 -16.16
CA ASP A 38 -7.11 -4.45 -15.64
C ASP A 38 -5.58 -4.37 -15.63
N LEU A 39 -5.05 -3.16 -15.80
CA LEU A 39 -3.62 -2.90 -15.73
C LEU A 39 -3.21 -2.66 -14.28
N VAL A 40 -2.43 -3.55 -13.71
CA VAL A 40 -1.90 -3.43 -12.35
C VAL A 40 -0.45 -2.96 -12.40
N ALA A 41 -0.13 -1.89 -11.67
CA ALA A 41 1.23 -1.35 -11.61
C ALA A 41 2.13 -2.21 -10.71
N ILE A 42 3.21 -2.75 -11.27
CA ILE A 42 4.23 -3.51 -10.54
C ILE A 42 5.54 -2.74 -10.34
N GLY A 43 5.64 -1.55 -10.90
CA GLY A 43 6.78 -0.65 -10.74
C GLY A 43 6.58 0.33 -9.58
N ARG A 44 7.68 0.71 -8.91
CA ARG A 44 7.66 1.72 -7.82
C ARG A 44 7.98 3.13 -8.30
N SER A 45 8.46 3.27 -9.54
CA SER A 45 8.92 4.53 -10.13
C SER A 45 8.06 5.01 -11.30
N GLY A 46 6.88 4.40 -11.47
CA GLY A 46 5.94 4.75 -12.52
C GLY A 46 5.30 6.13 -12.29
N VAL A 47 5.19 6.90 -13.36
CA VAL A 47 4.58 8.23 -13.35
C VAL A 47 3.64 8.37 -14.53
N ILE A 48 2.41 8.83 -14.30
CA ILE A 48 1.49 9.27 -15.35
C ILE A 48 1.63 10.77 -15.49
N LYS A 49 1.92 11.22 -16.70
CA LYS A 49 2.01 12.64 -17.06
C LYS A 49 0.83 13.04 -17.92
N ILE A 50 0.21 14.15 -17.57
CA ILE A 50 -0.86 14.74 -18.40
C ILE A 50 -0.25 15.88 -19.20
N SER A 51 -0.30 15.74 -20.53
CA SER A 51 0.22 16.74 -21.48
C SER A 51 -0.90 17.41 -22.26
N ASP A 52 -0.72 18.66 -22.58
CA ASP A 52 -1.59 19.43 -23.46
C ASP A 52 -1.41 18.99 -24.93
N THR A 53 -2.27 19.52 -25.81
CA THR A 53 -2.22 19.35 -27.27
C THR A 53 -0.87 19.76 -27.88
N TYR A 54 -0.15 20.66 -27.23
CA TYR A 54 1.18 21.12 -27.61
C TYR A 54 2.35 20.31 -27.01
N GLY A 55 2.05 19.23 -26.28
CA GLY A 55 3.05 18.37 -25.65
C GLY A 55 3.65 18.95 -24.34
N LYS A 56 3.11 20.07 -23.84
CA LYS A 56 3.54 20.62 -22.55
C LYS A 56 2.95 19.83 -21.39
N GLU A 57 3.79 19.40 -20.47
CA GLU A 57 3.38 18.71 -19.24
C GLU A 57 2.60 19.69 -18.33
N LYS A 58 1.37 19.32 -17.97
CA LYS A 58 0.51 20.06 -17.04
C LYS A 58 0.54 19.47 -15.65
N GLU A 59 0.49 18.14 -15.59
CA GLU A 59 0.39 17.42 -14.33
C GLU A 59 1.25 16.15 -14.38
N SER A 60 1.72 15.73 -13.21
CA SER A 60 2.57 14.56 -13.07
C SER A 60 2.17 13.81 -11.79
N TYR A 61 1.77 12.56 -11.93
CA TYR A 61 1.25 11.73 -10.85
C TYR A 61 2.09 10.47 -10.69
N LYS A 62 2.64 10.28 -9.50
CA LYS A 62 3.36 9.05 -9.15
C LYS A 62 2.34 7.95 -8.84
N ILE A 63 2.50 6.81 -9.50
CA ILE A 63 1.62 5.66 -9.34
C ILE A 63 2.18 4.74 -8.26
N PRO A 64 1.41 4.42 -7.19
CA PRO A 64 1.84 3.48 -6.18
C PRO A 64 1.88 2.05 -6.74
N TYR A 65 2.74 1.22 -6.14
CA TYR A 65 2.79 -0.21 -6.44
C TYR A 65 1.46 -0.88 -6.08
N GLY A 66 0.95 -1.70 -6.96
CA GLY A 66 -0.33 -2.39 -6.78
C GLY A 66 -1.55 -1.59 -7.21
N ALA A 67 -1.36 -0.36 -7.67
CA ALA A 67 -2.47 0.44 -8.15
C ALA A 67 -3.03 -0.11 -9.47
N ILE A 68 -4.35 -0.07 -9.59
CA ILE A 68 -5.07 -0.40 -10.81
C ILE A 68 -5.13 0.85 -11.67
N ILE A 69 -4.66 0.76 -12.91
CA ILE A 69 -4.68 1.84 -13.88
C ILE A 69 -5.90 1.66 -14.78
N THR A 70 -6.79 2.65 -14.81
CA THR A 70 -8.05 2.61 -15.55
C THR A 70 -7.94 3.10 -16.98
N ILE A 71 -6.83 3.74 -17.33
CA ILE A 71 -6.59 4.34 -18.64
C ILE A 71 -5.48 3.61 -19.41
N LYS A 72 -5.39 3.87 -20.70
CA LYS A 72 -4.31 3.39 -21.57
C LYS A 72 -3.30 4.49 -21.85
N ASP A 73 -2.06 4.08 -22.17
CA ASP A 73 -1.05 5.04 -22.62
C ASP A 73 -1.51 5.80 -23.86
N GLY A 74 -1.33 7.12 -23.85
CA GLY A 74 -1.75 8.00 -24.94
C GLY A 74 -3.25 8.32 -24.98
N GLN A 75 -4.05 7.88 -24.02
CA GLN A 75 -5.49 8.15 -23.93
C GLN A 75 -5.74 9.63 -23.57
N LYS A 76 -6.76 10.21 -24.20
CA LYS A 76 -7.26 11.53 -23.82
C LYS A 76 -8.08 11.41 -22.54
N VAL A 77 -7.82 12.27 -21.58
CA VAL A 77 -8.50 12.38 -20.30
C VAL A 77 -9.07 13.76 -20.11
N LYS A 78 -10.14 13.86 -19.34
CA LYS A 78 -10.79 15.11 -18.96
C LYS A 78 -10.58 15.38 -17.47
N SER A 79 -10.74 16.62 -17.08
CA SER A 79 -10.82 17.01 -15.67
C SER A 79 -11.92 16.23 -14.97
N GLY A 80 -11.61 15.62 -13.82
CA GLY A 80 -12.49 14.73 -13.07
C GLY A 80 -12.37 13.23 -13.40
N ASP A 81 -11.58 12.85 -14.41
CA ASP A 81 -11.37 11.43 -14.73
C ASP A 81 -10.45 10.78 -13.72
N ILE A 82 -10.83 9.59 -13.23
CA ILE A 82 -9.99 8.77 -12.35
C ILE A 82 -9.07 7.94 -13.23
N VAL A 83 -7.77 8.14 -13.08
CA VAL A 83 -6.73 7.46 -13.87
C VAL A 83 -6.08 6.27 -13.17
N SER A 84 -6.16 6.23 -11.83
CA SER A 84 -5.63 5.14 -11.04
C SER A 84 -6.35 5.03 -9.71
N THR A 85 -6.50 3.78 -9.20
CA THR A 85 -7.11 3.49 -7.89
C THR A 85 -6.25 2.48 -7.13
N TRP A 86 -6.22 2.56 -5.80
CA TRP A 86 -5.53 1.60 -4.92
C TRP A 86 -6.19 1.53 -3.55
N ASP A 87 -5.80 0.53 -2.76
CA ASP A 87 -6.18 0.44 -1.35
C ASP A 87 -5.16 1.23 -0.50
N PRO A 88 -5.56 2.30 0.18
CA PRO A 88 -4.66 3.10 0.99
C PRO A 88 -4.28 2.43 2.32
N HIS A 89 -4.99 1.38 2.73
CA HIS A 89 -4.80 0.73 4.03
C HIS A 89 -3.87 -0.48 3.97
N THR A 90 -3.61 -1.00 2.78
CA THR A 90 -2.76 -2.18 2.60
C THR A 90 -1.75 -1.98 1.48
N HIS A 91 -0.60 -2.61 1.63
CA HIS A 91 0.39 -2.70 0.56
C HIS A 91 0.34 -4.12 -0.02
N PRO A 92 -0.15 -4.31 -1.25
CA PRO A 92 -0.28 -5.64 -1.82
C PRO A 92 1.09 -6.20 -2.24
N ILE A 93 1.26 -7.51 -2.15
CA ILE A 93 2.32 -8.27 -2.82
C ILE A 93 1.66 -8.98 -4.00
N ILE A 94 2.08 -8.68 -5.22
CA ILE A 94 1.43 -9.09 -6.46
C ILE A 94 2.26 -10.15 -7.17
N ALA A 95 1.58 -11.16 -7.71
CA ALA A 95 2.20 -12.17 -8.55
C ALA A 95 2.66 -11.57 -9.89
N GLU A 96 3.94 -11.66 -10.19
CA GLU A 96 4.51 -11.19 -11.47
C GLU A 96 4.41 -12.22 -12.58
N ALA A 97 4.14 -13.47 -12.25
CA ALA A 97 3.95 -14.55 -13.21
C ALA A 97 2.81 -15.47 -12.79
N ALA A 98 2.26 -16.19 -13.75
CA ALA A 98 1.29 -17.24 -13.50
C ALA A 98 1.99 -18.57 -13.16
N GLY A 99 1.42 -19.34 -12.25
CA GLY A 99 1.95 -20.64 -11.87
C GLY A 99 1.26 -21.20 -10.63
N LYS A 100 1.90 -22.17 -10.01
CA LYS A 100 1.51 -22.75 -8.73
C LYS A 100 2.35 -22.13 -7.64
N ILE A 101 1.73 -21.56 -6.61
CA ILE A 101 2.44 -21.01 -5.46
C ILE A 101 2.82 -22.12 -4.49
N ILE A 102 4.05 -22.11 -4.01
CA ILE A 102 4.56 -23.05 -3.01
C ILE A 102 5.13 -22.23 -1.85
N PHE A 103 4.70 -22.54 -0.64
CA PHE A 103 5.17 -21.89 0.57
C PHE A 103 6.39 -22.60 1.14
N GLU A 104 7.40 -21.84 1.47
CA GLU A 104 8.62 -22.28 2.13
C GLU A 104 8.69 -21.65 3.53
N ASP A 105 9.07 -22.44 4.55
CA ASP A 105 9.25 -21.97 5.92
C ASP A 105 7.99 -21.44 6.63
N PHE A 106 6.82 -21.91 6.22
CA PHE A 106 5.55 -21.61 6.88
C PHE A 106 5.31 -22.62 8.00
N ILE A 107 5.71 -22.27 9.22
CA ILE A 107 5.59 -23.12 10.41
C ILE A 107 4.52 -22.50 11.31
N GLU A 108 3.41 -23.23 11.50
CA GLU A 108 2.31 -22.80 12.36
C GLU A 108 2.79 -22.59 13.81
N GLY A 109 2.39 -21.46 14.42
CA GLY A 109 2.80 -21.08 15.77
C GLY A 109 4.22 -20.49 15.88
N VAL A 110 5.05 -20.54 14.83
CA VAL A 110 6.41 -19.98 14.81
C VAL A 110 6.51 -18.80 13.84
N THR A 111 6.29 -19.07 12.55
CA THR A 111 6.34 -18.05 11.49
C THR A 111 4.97 -17.58 11.06
N THR A 112 3.94 -18.39 11.30
CA THR A 112 2.56 -18.09 10.94
C THR A 112 1.61 -18.32 12.09
N SER A 113 0.54 -17.53 12.15
CA SER A 113 -0.61 -17.76 13.02
C SER A 113 -1.90 -17.67 12.20
N GLU A 114 -2.79 -18.59 12.44
CA GLU A 114 -4.13 -18.55 11.86
C GLU A 114 -5.03 -17.67 12.74
N GLN A 115 -5.60 -16.65 12.13
CA GLN A 115 -6.55 -15.76 12.80
C GLN A 115 -7.89 -15.83 12.07
N VAL A 116 -8.93 -16.27 12.81
CA VAL A 116 -10.28 -16.28 12.29
C VAL A 116 -10.88 -14.88 12.43
N ASP A 117 -11.29 -14.29 11.31
CA ASP A 117 -12.03 -13.04 11.32
C ASP A 117 -13.41 -13.26 11.93
N GLY A 118 -13.67 -12.69 13.11
CA GLY A 118 -14.93 -12.84 13.85
C GLY A 118 -16.16 -12.29 13.12
N LYS A 119 -15.99 -11.53 12.04
CA LYS A 119 -17.10 -10.98 11.24
C LYS A 119 -17.42 -11.82 10.00
N THR A 120 -16.38 -12.34 9.34
CA THR A 120 -16.53 -13.07 8.07
C THR A 120 -16.45 -14.59 8.26
N GLY A 121 -15.91 -15.05 9.40
CA GLY A 121 -15.66 -16.47 9.66
C GLY A 121 -14.54 -17.07 8.80
N LEU A 122 -13.84 -16.26 8.03
CA LEU A 122 -12.71 -16.69 7.20
C LEU A 122 -11.43 -16.73 8.03
N SER A 123 -10.66 -17.81 7.90
CA SER A 123 -9.34 -17.90 8.49
C SER A 123 -8.31 -17.23 7.59
N ASN A 124 -7.58 -16.28 8.16
CA ASN A 124 -6.48 -15.61 7.52
C ASN A 124 -5.16 -16.07 8.13
N ILE A 125 -4.17 -16.39 7.30
CA ILE A 125 -2.83 -16.70 7.74
C ILE A 125 -2.06 -15.38 7.88
N ILE A 126 -1.61 -15.09 9.10
CA ILE A 126 -0.81 -13.90 9.39
C ILE A 126 0.61 -14.32 9.69
N ILE A 127 1.57 -13.63 9.07
CA ILE A 127 2.99 -13.82 9.33
C ILE A 127 3.36 -13.19 10.68
N THR A 128 3.89 -14.00 11.61
CA THR A 128 4.33 -13.56 12.95
C THR A 128 5.82 -13.27 12.98
N ASP A 129 6.26 -12.44 13.92
CA ASP A 129 7.67 -12.12 14.09
C ASP A 129 8.36 -13.22 14.91
N SER A 130 9.20 -14.03 14.26
CA SER A 130 9.96 -15.11 14.91
C SER A 130 11.01 -14.61 15.91
N LYS A 131 11.27 -13.31 15.98
CA LYS A 131 12.27 -12.71 16.91
C LYS A 131 11.87 -12.78 18.38
N LYS A 132 10.62 -13.12 18.71
CA LYS A 132 10.12 -13.20 20.08
C LYS A 132 10.34 -14.55 20.75
N GLN A 133 10.80 -15.57 20.04
CA GLN A 133 11.07 -16.88 20.61
C GLN A 133 12.59 -17.12 20.69
N THR A 134 13.11 -16.93 21.88
CA THR A 134 14.46 -17.29 22.32
C THR A 134 14.68 -18.80 22.20
N THR A 135 15.26 -19.25 21.13
CA THR A 135 16.23 -20.39 21.10
C THR A 135 16.79 -20.54 19.70
N SER A 136 18.08 -20.31 19.57
CA SER A 136 19.07 -20.84 18.60
C SER A 136 18.55 -21.59 17.35
N THR A 137 17.68 -21.04 16.56
CA THR A 137 17.40 -21.56 15.24
C THR A 137 17.53 -20.42 14.23
N SER A 138 18.38 -20.64 13.23
CA SER A 138 18.59 -19.80 12.04
C SER A 138 17.33 -19.03 11.67
N SER A 139 17.49 -17.75 11.31
CA SER A 139 16.41 -16.82 10.94
C SER A 139 15.56 -17.41 9.81
N VAL A 140 14.59 -18.25 10.17
CA VAL A 140 13.60 -18.82 9.26
C VAL A 140 12.74 -17.66 8.76
N ARG A 141 12.70 -17.45 7.46
CA ARG A 141 11.93 -16.38 6.82
C ARG A 141 10.87 -17.00 5.92
N PRO A 142 9.60 -16.79 6.20
CA PRO A 142 8.54 -17.30 5.35
C PRO A 142 8.65 -16.68 3.95
N GLN A 143 8.66 -17.56 2.95
CA GLN A 143 8.80 -17.21 1.55
C GLN A 143 7.77 -17.98 0.73
N ALA A 144 7.47 -17.48 -0.46
CA ALA A 144 6.72 -18.21 -1.46
C ALA A 144 7.47 -18.20 -2.79
N SER A 145 7.51 -19.32 -3.46
CA SER A 145 8.02 -19.48 -4.81
C SER A 145 6.88 -19.77 -5.78
N ILE A 146 7.10 -19.47 -7.07
CA ILE A 146 6.16 -19.85 -8.13
C ILE A 146 6.77 -20.98 -8.94
N GLU A 147 6.01 -22.04 -9.10
CA GLU A 147 6.38 -23.18 -9.93
C GLU A 147 5.47 -23.31 -11.16
N ASP A 148 6.02 -23.80 -12.24
CA ASP A 148 5.33 -24.22 -13.44
C ASP A 148 4.52 -25.50 -13.18
N SER A 149 3.65 -25.87 -14.12
CA SER A 149 2.90 -27.13 -14.13
C SER A 149 3.76 -28.40 -14.05
N ARG A 150 5.06 -28.29 -14.32
CA ARG A 150 6.05 -29.38 -14.26
C ARG A 150 6.83 -29.41 -12.94
N GLY A 151 6.58 -28.47 -12.02
CA GLY A 151 7.33 -28.35 -10.76
C GLY A 151 8.69 -27.64 -10.90
N ASN A 152 8.92 -26.94 -12.00
CA ASN A 152 10.13 -26.13 -12.16
C ASN A 152 9.90 -24.70 -11.68
N PRO A 153 10.90 -24.06 -11.05
CA PRO A 153 10.78 -22.67 -10.64
C PRO A 153 10.58 -21.74 -11.83
N VAL A 154 9.67 -20.78 -11.69
CA VAL A 154 9.44 -19.72 -12.69
C VAL A 154 10.42 -18.58 -12.43
N PHE A 155 11.00 -18.03 -13.49
CA PHE A 155 12.01 -16.97 -13.42
C PHE A 155 11.41 -15.62 -13.83
N PHE A 156 11.99 -14.53 -13.31
CA PHE A 156 11.66 -13.19 -13.77
C PHE A 156 11.98 -13.05 -15.27
N SER A 157 11.11 -12.37 -15.99
CA SER A 157 11.28 -12.17 -17.44
C SER A 157 12.64 -11.57 -17.78
N GLY A 158 13.44 -12.33 -18.57
CA GLY A 158 14.77 -11.92 -19.02
C GLY A 158 15.89 -12.14 -18.00
N THR A 159 15.66 -12.90 -16.94
CA THR A 159 16.69 -13.24 -15.93
C THR A 159 16.66 -14.73 -15.59
N GLU A 160 17.75 -15.23 -15.02
CA GLU A 160 17.83 -16.60 -14.47
C GLU A 160 17.52 -16.61 -12.95
N ILE A 161 16.90 -15.55 -12.42
CA ILE A 161 16.57 -15.43 -11.00
C ILE A 161 15.16 -16.01 -10.78
N PRO A 162 14.99 -17.03 -9.93
CA PRO A 162 13.69 -17.60 -9.62
C PRO A 162 12.83 -16.57 -8.88
N ILE A 163 11.54 -16.55 -9.17
CA ILE A 163 10.59 -15.67 -8.52
C ILE A 163 10.35 -16.17 -7.10
N LYS A 164 10.80 -15.40 -6.11
CA LYS A 164 10.57 -15.64 -4.69
C LYS A 164 10.02 -14.39 -4.02
N TYR A 165 8.97 -14.57 -3.23
CA TYR A 165 8.35 -13.51 -2.44
C TYR A 165 8.66 -13.74 -0.97
N THR A 166 9.24 -12.76 -0.31
CA THR A 166 9.49 -12.78 1.13
C THR A 166 8.42 -11.94 1.81
N PHE A 167 7.84 -12.48 2.87
CA PHE A 167 6.76 -11.82 3.60
C PHE A 167 7.30 -11.18 4.88
N PRO A 168 7.14 -9.86 5.06
CA PRO A 168 7.41 -9.22 6.34
C PRO A 168 6.39 -9.65 7.41
N SER A 169 6.78 -9.54 8.68
CA SER A 169 5.86 -9.77 9.79
C SER A 169 4.65 -8.85 9.72
N GLY A 170 3.48 -9.38 10.08
CA GLY A 170 2.19 -8.69 9.94
C GLY A 170 1.52 -8.84 8.58
N SER A 171 2.17 -9.50 7.60
CA SER A 171 1.54 -9.76 6.30
C SER A 171 0.39 -10.75 6.44
N ILE A 172 -0.72 -10.44 5.79
CA ILE A 172 -1.91 -11.29 5.68
C ILE A 172 -1.85 -12.01 4.34
N ILE A 173 -1.78 -13.33 4.37
CA ILE A 173 -1.72 -14.16 3.16
C ILE A 173 -3.13 -14.32 2.58
N SER A 174 -3.28 -14.06 1.28
CA SER A 174 -4.57 -14.09 0.56
C SER A 174 -4.75 -15.36 -0.27
N VAL A 175 -3.74 -16.20 -0.39
CA VAL A 175 -3.75 -17.42 -1.22
C VAL A 175 -3.39 -18.63 -0.40
N GLN A 176 -3.78 -19.82 -0.86
CA GLN A 176 -3.46 -21.08 -0.20
C GLN A 176 -2.23 -21.73 -0.85
N ASP A 177 -1.49 -22.51 -0.04
CA ASP A 177 -0.37 -23.32 -0.55
C ASP A 177 -0.82 -24.26 -1.67
N GLY A 178 -0.02 -24.36 -2.71
CA GLY A 178 -0.33 -25.20 -3.86
C GLY A 178 -1.41 -24.67 -4.80
N SER A 179 -2.01 -23.52 -4.54
CA SER A 179 -3.02 -22.93 -5.42
C SER A 179 -2.43 -22.40 -6.72
N LYS A 180 -3.24 -22.38 -7.77
CA LYS A 180 -2.88 -21.74 -9.04
C LYS A 180 -3.14 -20.25 -8.92
N ILE A 181 -2.14 -19.44 -9.27
CA ILE A 181 -2.22 -18.00 -9.32
C ILE A 181 -1.97 -17.50 -10.73
N SER A 182 -2.58 -16.38 -11.07
CA SER A 182 -2.37 -15.66 -12.33
C SER A 182 -1.47 -14.45 -12.12
N ALA A 183 -0.84 -13.98 -13.17
CA ALA A 183 -0.10 -12.73 -13.12
C ALA A 183 -1.06 -11.58 -12.74
N GLY A 184 -0.65 -10.72 -11.80
CA GLY A 184 -1.48 -9.65 -11.29
C GLY A 184 -2.34 -10.00 -10.06
N ASP A 185 -2.38 -11.26 -9.63
CA ASP A 185 -3.11 -11.66 -8.42
C ASP A 185 -2.39 -11.19 -7.15
N VAL A 186 -3.16 -10.86 -6.13
CA VAL A 186 -2.62 -10.46 -4.82
C VAL A 186 -2.30 -11.71 -4.00
N ILE A 187 -1.01 -11.94 -3.72
CA ILE A 187 -0.52 -13.06 -2.90
C ILE A 187 -0.71 -12.75 -1.42
N ALA A 188 -0.32 -11.55 -1.00
CA ALA A 188 -0.41 -11.12 0.39
C ALA A 188 -0.70 -9.62 0.47
N ARG A 189 -1.22 -9.19 1.61
CA ARG A 189 -1.44 -7.77 1.94
C ARG A 189 -0.67 -7.43 3.20
N ILE A 190 0.09 -6.36 3.15
CA ILE A 190 0.78 -5.81 4.31
C ILE A 190 -0.09 -4.66 4.82
N PRO A 191 -0.71 -4.78 6.01
CA PRO A 191 -1.44 -3.67 6.59
C PRO A 191 -0.48 -2.50 6.79
N LEU A 192 -0.83 -1.34 6.26
CA LEU A 192 -0.18 -0.11 6.65
C LEU A 192 -0.72 0.22 8.04
N GLU A 193 0.14 0.24 9.04
CA GLU A 193 -0.24 0.82 10.33
C GLU A 193 -0.71 2.25 10.01
N SER A 194 -2.04 2.47 10.04
CA SER A 194 -2.56 3.82 10.11
C SER A 194 -1.82 4.44 11.28
N SER A 195 -1.10 5.54 11.02
CA SER A 195 -0.39 6.30 12.05
C SER A 195 -1.28 6.28 13.27
N LYS A 196 -0.79 5.68 14.36
CA LYS A 196 -1.56 5.49 15.59
C LYS A 196 -2.39 6.74 15.77
N THR A 197 -3.71 6.64 15.60
CA THR A 197 -4.60 7.65 16.10
C THR A 197 -4.20 7.74 17.55
N SER A 198 -3.45 8.78 17.91
CA SER A 198 -3.06 9.02 19.28
C SER A 198 -4.39 9.23 19.99
N ASP A 199 -4.86 8.17 20.61
CA ASP A 199 -6.13 8.16 21.32
C ASP A 199 -6.07 9.33 22.31
N ILE A 200 -7.05 10.19 22.23
CA ILE A 200 -7.08 11.37 23.10
C ILE A 200 -7.15 10.83 24.51
N THR A 201 -6.06 10.98 25.26
CA THR A 201 -5.99 10.56 26.65
C THR A 201 -7.16 11.17 27.42
N GLY A 202 -8.07 10.34 27.87
CA GLY A 202 -9.25 10.74 28.66
C GLY A 202 -9.07 10.46 30.14
N GLY A 203 -10.08 10.78 30.95
CA GLY A 203 -10.11 10.50 32.37
C GLY A 203 -9.11 11.32 33.19
N LEU A 204 -8.67 10.75 34.32
CA LEU A 204 -7.75 11.40 35.28
C LEU A 204 -6.44 11.90 34.65
N PRO A 205 -5.75 11.18 33.79
CA PRO A 205 -4.53 11.69 33.13
C PRO A 205 -4.78 12.97 32.36
N ARG A 206 -5.91 13.08 31.67
CA ARG A 206 -6.27 14.30 30.92
C ARG A 206 -6.56 15.46 31.80
N VAL A 207 -7.23 15.21 32.94
CA VAL A 207 -7.49 16.22 33.95
C VAL A 207 -6.17 16.76 34.51
N ALA A 208 -5.24 15.89 34.87
CA ALA A 208 -3.91 16.28 35.33
C ALA A 208 -3.16 17.14 34.33
N ASP A 209 -3.15 16.74 33.04
CA ASP A 209 -2.50 17.49 31.97
C ASP A 209 -3.09 18.89 31.78
N LEU A 210 -4.41 19.04 31.94
CA LEU A 210 -5.09 20.34 31.85
C LEU A 210 -4.79 21.24 33.06
N PHE A 211 -4.81 20.69 34.27
CA PHE A 211 -4.51 21.46 35.49
C PHE A 211 -3.04 21.85 35.59
N GLU A 212 -2.13 21.00 35.15
CA GLU A 212 -0.69 21.29 35.10
C GLU A 212 -0.28 22.10 33.89
N ALA A 213 -1.21 22.42 32.98
CA ALA A 213 -0.97 23.12 31.71
C ALA A 213 0.17 22.49 30.88
N ARG A 214 0.26 21.15 30.85
CA ARG A 214 1.27 20.44 30.07
C ARG A 214 1.06 20.67 28.57
N LYS A 215 2.16 20.86 27.85
CA LYS A 215 2.11 21.00 26.39
C LYS A 215 1.66 19.68 25.76
N PRO A 216 0.65 19.69 24.86
CA PRO A 216 0.26 18.49 24.12
C PRO A 216 1.39 18.00 23.23
N LYS A 217 1.46 16.68 22.97
CA LYS A 217 2.48 16.08 22.11
C LYS A 217 2.41 16.62 20.68
N ASP A 218 1.19 16.83 20.17
CA ASP A 218 0.89 17.38 18.85
C ASP A 218 0.08 18.67 19.03
N ALA A 219 0.79 19.77 19.27
CA ALA A 219 0.15 21.08 19.46
C ALA A 219 -0.22 21.69 18.10
N ALA A 220 -1.44 22.22 18.01
CA ALA A 220 -1.84 23.02 16.86
C ALA A 220 -1.01 24.32 16.79
N ILE A 221 -0.67 24.74 15.58
CA ILE A 221 -0.03 26.01 15.32
C ILE A 221 -1.13 27.08 15.28
N LEU A 222 -1.06 28.02 16.23
CA LEU A 222 -2.02 29.11 16.32
C LEU A 222 -1.44 30.38 15.74
N ALA A 223 -2.24 31.07 14.93
CA ALA A 223 -1.89 32.38 14.42
C ALA A 223 -1.83 33.41 15.57
N LYS A 224 -0.72 34.13 15.72
CA LYS A 224 -0.55 35.17 16.72
C LYS A 224 -1.17 36.50 16.31
N TYR A 225 -1.34 36.71 15.01
CA TYR A 225 -1.84 37.93 14.40
C TYR A 225 -2.93 37.62 13.39
N SER A 226 -3.85 38.55 13.20
CA SER A 226 -4.86 38.47 12.15
C SER A 226 -4.20 38.79 10.79
N GLY A 227 -4.53 38.00 9.75
CA GLY A 227 -3.97 38.20 8.43
C GLY A 227 -4.40 37.11 7.45
N ILE A 228 -3.89 37.20 6.23
CA ILE A 228 -4.10 36.20 5.20
C ILE A 228 -2.92 35.23 5.24
N THR A 229 -3.18 33.93 5.41
CA THR A 229 -2.15 32.90 5.38
C THR A 229 -1.82 32.53 3.94
N SER A 230 -0.55 32.42 3.62
CA SER A 230 -0.06 31.87 2.35
C SER A 230 1.05 30.87 2.61
N PHE A 231 1.09 29.81 1.80
CA PHE A 231 2.17 28.84 1.88
C PHE A 231 3.43 29.38 1.21
N GLY A 232 4.55 29.26 1.91
CA GLY A 232 5.87 29.61 1.37
C GLY A 232 6.40 28.52 0.42
N LYS A 233 7.61 28.75 -0.11
CA LYS A 233 8.31 27.70 -0.87
C LYS A 233 8.74 26.57 0.06
N GLU A 234 8.50 25.34 -0.37
CA GLU A 234 8.96 24.16 0.36
C GLU A 234 10.50 24.16 0.46
N THR A 235 11.01 24.15 1.68
CA THR A 235 12.44 24.12 1.93
C THR A 235 12.76 22.94 2.86
N LYS A 236 13.50 21.94 2.38
CA LYS A 236 13.92 20.74 3.12
C LYS A 236 12.74 19.99 3.76
N GLY A 237 11.61 19.83 3.04
CA GLY A 237 10.43 19.10 3.53
C GLY A 237 9.61 19.84 4.59
N LYS A 238 9.79 21.14 4.73
CA LYS A 238 8.96 22.03 5.56
C LYS A 238 8.38 23.13 4.70
N VAL A 239 7.09 23.35 4.80
CA VAL A 239 6.33 24.43 4.15
C VAL A 239 6.20 25.61 5.10
#